data_213f54c5a2eea8003239ae50df52206b
#
_entry.id   213f54c5a2eea8003239ae50df52206b
#
_cell.length_a   1.000
_cell.length_b   1.000
_cell.length_c   1.000
_cell.angle_alpha   90.00
_cell.angle_beta   90.00
_cell.angle_gamma   90.00
#
_symmetry.space_group_name_H-M   'P 1'
#
loop_
_entity.id
_entity.type
_entity.pdbx_description
1 polymer ?
#
loop_
_entity_poly.entity_id
_entity_poly.type
_entity_poly.pdbx_seq_one_letter_code
_entity_poly.pdbx_strand_id
1 'polypeptide(L)'
;EHTYAPPFSSAKDPIAIAGYVASNIISGAMPVVTWRELVQHKNEVMLIDTRTAEEFSFGTIPGAINIPLDDLRERMLEVSTDKPIVLFCAVGLRGYLAQRILMGNGYKNVRNLSGGYKLYSAAVAPVPVPSIAATSVDARVTFGSTETSGTVVQSDSILSAGGSSKEPLKINACGLQCPGPIMQVKKAMDTLEPGEQVEIVATDAGFARDASAWCDTTGNRLVGSHEDKGRYTVVIEKGNSNMVCPSSTGTVAAGRGKT
;
A
#
# COMPACT_ATOMS: atom_id res chain seq x y z
N GLU A 1 11.01 28.79 -17.92
CA GLU A 1 10.40 28.97 -16.59
C GLU A 1 8.89 29.00 -16.75
N HIS A 2 8.19 28.21 -15.94
CA HIS A 2 6.73 28.24 -15.91
C HIS A 2 6.27 29.42 -15.04
N THR A 3 5.31 30.16 -15.52
CA THR A 3 4.75 31.30 -14.79
C THR A 3 3.95 30.79 -13.59
N TYR A 4 4.40 31.14 -12.40
CA TYR A 4 3.66 30.87 -11.17
C TYR A 4 2.41 31.74 -11.10
N ALA A 5 1.25 31.11 -11.07
CA ALA A 5 -0.05 31.79 -11.00
C ALA A 5 -0.83 31.28 -9.78
N PRO A 6 -0.65 31.89 -8.58
CA PRO A 6 -1.19 31.43 -7.30
C PRO A 6 -2.69 31.07 -7.31
N PRO A 7 -3.57 31.81 -8.01
CA PRO A 7 -4.99 31.45 -8.04
C PRO A 7 -5.30 30.14 -8.78
N PHE A 8 -4.38 29.66 -9.64
CA PHE A 8 -4.62 28.56 -10.56
C PHE A 8 -3.65 27.37 -10.37
N SER A 9 -2.55 27.58 -9.65
CA SER A 9 -1.55 26.53 -9.44
C SER A 9 -0.98 26.55 -8.04
N SER A 10 -0.58 25.35 -7.56
CA SER A 10 0.18 25.22 -6.32
C SER A 10 1.57 25.86 -6.45
N ALA A 11 2.14 26.31 -5.34
CA ALA A 11 3.54 26.78 -5.27
C ALA A 11 4.57 25.71 -5.70
N LYS A 12 4.15 24.46 -5.79
CA LYS A 12 4.96 23.33 -6.28
C LYS A 12 4.44 22.92 -7.66
N ASP A 13 4.99 23.52 -8.71
CA ASP A 13 4.71 23.12 -10.09
C ASP A 13 5.26 21.71 -10.35
N PRO A 14 4.41 20.73 -10.73
CA PRO A 14 4.84 19.35 -10.99
C PRO A 14 5.90 19.27 -12.11
N ILE A 15 5.82 20.12 -13.12
CA ILE A 15 6.77 20.11 -14.26
C ILE A 15 8.15 20.60 -13.79
N ALA A 16 8.17 21.69 -13.00
CA ALA A 16 9.43 22.19 -12.44
C ALA A 16 10.06 21.17 -11.49
N ILE A 17 9.27 20.52 -10.63
CA ILE A 17 9.74 19.45 -9.76
C ILE A 17 10.30 18.27 -10.56
N ALA A 18 9.61 17.84 -11.63
CA ALA A 18 10.12 16.79 -12.52
C ALA A 18 11.45 17.17 -13.16
N GLY A 19 11.59 18.44 -13.59
CA GLY A 19 12.84 18.99 -14.12
C GLY A 19 13.98 18.96 -13.10
N TYR A 20 13.73 19.34 -11.86
CA TYR A 20 14.73 19.27 -10.78
C TYR A 20 15.14 17.84 -10.45
N VAL A 21 14.19 16.91 -10.40
CA VAL A 21 14.47 15.48 -10.21
C VAL A 21 15.33 14.95 -11.36
N ALA A 22 14.98 15.23 -12.60
CA ALA A 22 15.75 14.81 -13.78
C ALA A 22 17.18 15.40 -13.74
N SER A 23 17.34 16.67 -13.41
CA SER A 23 18.64 17.32 -13.26
C SER A 23 19.49 16.65 -12.18
N ASN A 24 18.93 16.32 -11.03
CA ASN A 24 19.60 15.62 -9.94
C ASN A 24 20.03 14.21 -10.33
N ILE A 25 19.24 13.51 -11.13
CA ILE A 25 19.57 12.17 -11.65
C ILE A 25 20.74 12.27 -12.64
N ILE A 26 20.65 13.18 -13.62
CA ILE A 26 21.67 13.36 -14.66
C ILE A 26 23.01 13.79 -14.07
N SER A 27 23.00 14.69 -13.07
CA SER A 27 24.20 15.15 -12.40
C SER A 27 24.80 14.10 -11.42
N GLY A 28 24.13 13.00 -11.18
CA GLY A 28 24.53 12.00 -10.18
C GLY A 28 24.31 12.45 -8.72
N ALA A 29 23.65 13.58 -8.50
CA ALA A 29 23.31 14.05 -7.16
C ALA A 29 22.22 13.21 -6.48
N MET A 30 21.43 12.48 -7.27
CA MET A 30 20.39 11.57 -6.80
C MET A 30 20.36 10.29 -7.67
N PRO A 31 21.28 9.35 -7.50
CA PRO A 31 21.18 8.03 -8.11
C PRO A 31 19.87 7.33 -7.71
N VAL A 32 19.15 6.82 -8.67
CA VAL A 32 17.88 6.11 -8.45
C VAL A 32 17.97 4.66 -8.90
N VAL A 33 17.06 3.84 -8.38
CA VAL A 33 16.81 2.49 -8.84
C VAL A 33 15.30 2.33 -9.11
N THR A 34 14.94 1.60 -10.15
CA THR A 34 13.55 1.27 -10.44
C THR A 34 13.12 0.01 -9.67
N TRP A 35 11.81 -0.18 -9.50
CA TRP A 35 11.30 -1.39 -8.87
C TRP A 35 11.68 -2.67 -9.65
N ARG A 36 11.80 -2.59 -11.00
CA ARG A 36 12.20 -3.73 -11.84
C ARG A 36 13.63 -4.16 -11.57
N GLU A 37 14.56 -3.20 -11.52
CA GLU A 37 15.96 -3.44 -11.18
C GLU A 37 16.09 -3.98 -9.74
N LEU A 38 15.31 -3.41 -8.81
CA LEU A 38 15.33 -3.87 -7.43
C LEU A 38 14.89 -5.32 -7.30
N VAL A 39 13.83 -5.74 -7.97
CA VAL A 39 13.35 -7.13 -7.93
C VAL A 39 14.41 -8.11 -8.43
N GLN A 40 15.18 -7.73 -9.45
CA GLN A 40 16.25 -8.57 -10.01
C GLN A 40 17.45 -8.72 -9.09
N HIS A 41 17.82 -7.66 -8.35
CA HIS A 41 19.05 -7.59 -7.55
C HIS A 41 18.78 -7.45 -6.04
N LYS A 42 17.60 -7.78 -5.57
CA LYS A 42 17.16 -7.54 -4.20
C LYS A 42 18.08 -8.14 -3.13
N ASN A 43 18.64 -9.32 -3.37
CA ASN A 43 19.50 -10.01 -2.42
C ASN A 43 20.95 -9.47 -2.39
N GLU A 44 21.30 -8.64 -3.36
CA GLU A 44 22.64 -8.06 -3.51
C GLU A 44 22.76 -6.68 -2.85
N VAL A 45 21.67 -6.13 -2.37
CA VAL A 45 21.60 -4.78 -1.82
C VAL A 45 21.17 -4.79 -0.36
N MET A 46 21.54 -3.75 0.37
CA MET A 46 20.98 -3.45 1.68
C MET A 46 19.75 -2.55 1.49
N LEU A 47 18.59 -3.04 1.90
CA LEU A 47 17.33 -2.31 1.80
C LEU A 47 17.03 -1.58 3.10
N ILE A 48 16.78 -0.27 3.04
CA ILE A 48 16.45 0.55 4.20
C ILE A 48 15.13 1.28 3.96
N ASP A 49 14.15 0.97 4.81
CA ASP A 49 12.88 1.68 4.86
C ASP A 49 12.99 2.88 5.79
N THR A 50 12.88 4.08 5.25
CA THR A 50 13.01 5.34 5.99
C THR A 50 11.68 5.89 6.50
N ARG A 51 10.62 5.06 6.46
CA ARG A 51 9.31 5.38 7.02
C ARG A 51 9.31 5.19 8.55
N THR A 52 8.25 5.65 9.20
CA THR A 52 8.10 5.41 10.64
C THR A 52 7.96 3.91 10.94
N ALA A 53 8.18 3.53 12.20
CA ALA A 53 8.02 2.14 12.63
C ALA A 53 6.58 1.63 12.42
N GLU A 54 5.59 2.52 12.60
CA GLU A 54 4.18 2.21 12.35
C GLU A 54 3.94 1.91 10.87
N GLU A 55 4.41 2.80 9.96
CA GLU A 55 4.29 2.56 8.52
C GLU A 55 4.98 1.26 8.09
N PHE A 56 6.13 0.94 8.69
CA PHE A 56 6.86 -0.30 8.45
C PHE A 56 6.06 -1.52 8.89
N SER A 57 5.38 -1.44 10.05
CA SER A 57 4.56 -2.55 10.57
C SER A 57 3.35 -2.89 9.70
N PHE A 58 2.88 -1.95 8.86
CA PHE A 58 1.79 -2.17 7.89
C PHE A 58 2.23 -2.86 6.60
N GLY A 59 3.49 -3.17 6.47
CA GLY A 59 4.09 -3.82 5.33
C GLY A 59 5.26 -3.05 4.78
N THR A 60 6.25 -3.79 4.31
CA THR A 60 7.49 -3.26 3.74
C THR A 60 8.00 -4.16 2.61
N ILE A 61 9.08 -3.77 1.96
CA ILE A 61 9.77 -4.64 1.01
C ILE A 61 10.47 -5.76 1.81
N PRO A 62 10.15 -7.04 1.56
CA PRO A 62 10.75 -8.14 2.31
C PRO A 62 12.28 -8.07 2.33
N GLY A 63 12.89 -8.18 3.50
CA GLY A 63 14.33 -8.06 3.72
C GLY A 63 14.82 -6.64 3.99
N ALA A 64 13.93 -5.64 4.03
CA ALA A 64 14.28 -4.29 4.44
C ALA A 64 14.42 -4.18 5.95
N ILE A 65 15.36 -3.34 6.39
CA ILE A 65 15.46 -2.88 7.78
C ILE A 65 14.78 -1.52 7.90
N ASN A 66 14.18 -1.26 9.05
CA ASN A 66 13.57 0.04 9.30
C ASN A 66 14.54 0.96 10.05
N ILE A 67 14.91 2.05 9.39
CA ILE A 67 15.65 3.16 9.99
C ILE A 67 14.90 4.44 9.61
N PRO A 68 13.98 4.94 10.45
CA PRO A 68 13.26 6.16 10.19
C PRO A 68 14.21 7.32 9.85
N LEU A 69 13.78 8.21 8.95
CA LEU A 69 14.61 9.33 8.51
C LEU A 69 15.12 10.16 9.68
N ASP A 70 14.30 10.36 10.70
CA ASP A 70 14.65 11.19 11.86
C ASP A 70 15.73 10.54 12.73
N ASP A 71 15.73 9.19 12.82
CA ASP A 71 16.70 8.41 13.59
C ASP A 71 18.00 8.11 12.79
N LEU A 72 17.99 8.34 11.47
CA LEU A 72 19.05 7.87 10.58
C LEU A 72 20.45 8.37 10.98
N ARG A 73 20.55 9.61 11.49
CA ARG A 73 21.86 10.17 11.89
C ARG A 73 22.45 9.47 13.11
N GLU A 74 21.61 9.09 14.05
CA GLU A 74 22.02 8.39 15.27
C GLU A 74 22.30 6.92 15.01
N ARG A 75 21.59 6.33 14.06
CA ARG A 75 21.66 4.91 13.70
C ARG A 75 22.52 4.63 12.46
N MET A 76 23.34 5.58 12.07
CA MET A 76 24.15 5.48 10.84
C MET A 76 25.15 4.30 10.87
N LEU A 77 25.60 3.89 12.04
CA LEU A 77 26.49 2.74 12.22
C LEU A 77 25.84 1.39 11.87
N GLU A 78 24.50 1.33 11.81
CA GLU A 78 23.79 0.14 11.37
C GLU A 78 23.81 -0.05 9.84
N VAL A 79 24.19 1.01 9.11
CA VAL A 79 24.25 1.00 7.66
C VAL A 79 25.59 0.44 7.19
N SER A 80 25.57 -0.80 6.70
CA SER A 80 26.79 -1.43 6.14
C SER A 80 27.22 -0.77 4.83
N THR A 81 28.53 -0.67 4.65
CA THR A 81 29.15 -0.19 3.41
C THR A 81 29.54 -1.30 2.44
N ASP A 82 29.36 -2.57 2.83
CA ASP A 82 29.81 -3.75 2.05
C ASP A 82 28.94 -4.02 0.83
N LYS A 83 27.71 -3.55 0.84
CA LYS A 83 26.74 -3.73 -0.24
C LYS A 83 26.21 -2.39 -0.75
N PRO A 84 25.74 -2.32 -1.99
CA PRO A 84 24.96 -1.18 -2.44
C PRO A 84 23.74 -0.96 -1.54
N ILE A 85 23.45 0.30 -1.24
CA ILE A 85 22.34 0.69 -0.36
C ILE A 85 21.19 1.19 -1.21
N VAL A 86 19.99 0.67 -0.96
CA VAL A 86 18.76 1.18 -1.54
C VAL A 86 17.84 1.67 -0.43
N LEU A 87 17.57 2.97 -0.48
CA LEU A 87 16.66 3.65 0.44
C LEU A 87 15.29 3.79 -0.19
N PHE A 88 14.25 3.70 0.62
CA PHE A 88 12.89 4.00 0.17
C PHE A 88 12.02 4.54 1.32
N CYS A 89 10.99 5.26 0.93
CA CYS A 89 9.89 5.63 1.81
C CYS A 89 8.56 5.36 1.10
N ALA A 90 7.48 6.00 1.50
CA ALA A 90 6.18 5.81 0.86
C ALA A 90 6.20 6.14 -0.66
N VAL A 91 6.78 7.30 -1.04
CA VAL A 91 6.75 7.81 -2.43
C VAL A 91 8.11 8.28 -2.98
N GLY A 92 9.14 8.46 -2.11
CA GLY A 92 10.50 8.80 -2.55
C GLY A 92 11.15 10.01 -1.86
N LEU A 93 10.40 10.96 -1.28
CA LEU A 93 11.00 12.18 -0.70
C LEU A 93 11.88 11.89 0.53
N ARG A 94 11.38 11.17 1.53
CA ARG A 94 12.19 10.81 2.72
C ARG A 94 13.39 9.94 2.32
N GLY A 95 13.21 9.03 1.34
CA GLY A 95 14.31 8.25 0.78
C GLY A 95 15.38 9.13 0.13
N TYR A 96 14.99 10.17 -0.61
CA TYR A 96 15.93 11.16 -1.16
C TYR A 96 16.68 11.92 -0.06
N LEU A 97 15.99 12.40 0.98
CA LEU A 97 16.64 13.10 2.09
C LEU A 97 17.63 12.19 2.82
N ALA A 98 17.24 10.94 3.08
CA ALA A 98 18.13 9.93 3.67
C ALA A 98 19.35 9.64 2.79
N GLN A 99 19.15 9.54 1.46
CA GLN A 99 20.26 9.40 0.50
C GLN A 99 21.24 10.57 0.59
N ARG A 100 20.74 11.80 0.66
CA ARG A 100 21.61 12.99 0.80
C ARG A 100 22.39 13.00 2.11
N ILE A 101 21.76 12.54 3.20
CA ILE A 101 22.44 12.40 4.51
C ILE A 101 23.57 11.39 4.41
N LEU A 102 23.32 10.18 3.89
CA LEU A 102 24.34 9.14 3.78
C LEU A 102 25.47 9.56 2.83
N MET A 103 25.15 10.07 1.65
CA MET A 103 26.16 10.54 0.70
C MET A 103 27.03 11.68 1.28
N GLY A 104 26.41 12.61 2.03
CA GLY A 104 27.12 13.68 2.73
C GLY A 104 28.05 13.18 3.83
N ASN A 105 27.81 11.99 4.36
CA ASN A 105 28.66 11.31 5.34
C ASN A 105 29.62 10.28 4.71
N GLY A 106 29.83 10.34 3.38
CA GLY A 106 30.85 9.55 2.68
C GLY A 106 30.39 8.16 2.23
N TYR A 107 29.12 7.78 2.42
CA TYR A 107 28.60 6.53 1.90
C TYR A 107 28.55 6.58 0.38
N LYS A 108 29.05 5.54 -0.26
CA LYS A 108 29.05 5.35 -1.72
C LYS A 108 27.97 4.36 -2.11
N ASN A 109 27.61 4.35 -3.40
CA ASN A 109 26.61 3.40 -3.93
C ASN A 109 25.23 3.44 -3.22
N VAL A 110 24.78 4.64 -2.86
CA VAL A 110 23.48 4.88 -2.25
C VAL A 110 22.48 5.28 -3.32
N ARG A 111 21.38 4.56 -3.44
CA ARG A 111 20.32 4.82 -4.43
C ARG A 111 18.98 5.00 -3.73
N ASN A 112 18.10 5.78 -4.34
CA ASN A 112 16.73 5.95 -3.89
C ASN A 112 15.77 5.19 -4.81
N LEU A 113 14.84 4.42 -4.23
CA LEU A 113 13.82 3.70 -5.00
C LEU A 113 12.80 4.69 -5.57
N SER A 114 12.77 4.77 -6.89
CA SER A 114 11.83 5.63 -7.62
C SER A 114 10.40 5.19 -7.37
N GLY A 115 9.53 6.13 -6.95
CA GLY A 115 8.14 5.86 -6.59
C GLY A 115 7.92 5.20 -5.24
N GLY A 116 9.00 4.83 -4.52
CA GLY A 116 8.97 4.28 -3.17
C GLY A 116 8.17 2.98 -3.02
N TYR A 117 7.77 2.70 -1.77
CA TYR A 117 7.01 1.49 -1.44
C TYR A 117 5.65 1.42 -2.14
N LYS A 118 4.97 2.57 -2.31
CA LYS A 118 3.65 2.62 -2.95
C LYS A 118 3.68 2.11 -4.39
N LEU A 119 4.67 2.52 -5.18
CA LEU A 119 4.83 2.03 -6.54
C LEU A 119 5.30 0.57 -6.55
N TYR A 120 6.27 0.22 -5.70
CA TYR A 120 6.76 -1.15 -5.59
C TYR A 120 5.64 -2.14 -5.26
N SER A 121 4.88 -1.89 -4.20
CA SER A 121 3.80 -2.78 -3.76
C SER A 121 2.72 -2.95 -4.83
N ALA A 122 2.34 -1.87 -5.52
CA ALA A 122 1.37 -1.92 -6.61
C ALA A 122 1.88 -2.72 -7.83
N ALA A 123 3.19 -2.64 -8.12
CA ALA A 123 3.78 -3.30 -9.27
C ALA A 123 4.07 -4.80 -9.05
N VAL A 124 4.32 -5.20 -7.81
CA VAL A 124 4.64 -6.58 -7.42
C VAL A 124 3.41 -7.34 -6.91
N ALA A 125 2.33 -6.64 -6.57
CA ALA A 125 1.07 -7.27 -6.18
C ALA A 125 0.58 -8.22 -7.28
N PRO A 126 0.05 -9.41 -6.93
CA PRO A 126 -0.60 -10.27 -7.90
C PRO A 126 -1.72 -9.48 -8.60
N VAL A 127 -1.69 -9.44 -9.92
CA VAL A 127 -2.79 -8.87 -10.68
C VAL A 127 -4.00 -9.76 -10.43
N PRO A 128 -5.12 -9.26 -9.88
CA PRO A 128 -6.32 -10.04 -9.79
C PRO A 128 -6.71 -10.43 -11.21
N VAL A 129 -6.56 -11.70 -11.57
CA VAL A 129 -7.11 -12.20 -12.83
C VAL A 129 -8.62 -12.20 -12.62
N PRO A 130 -9.39 -11.32 -13.31
CA PRO A 130 -10.85 -11.43 -13.24
C PRO A 130 -11.18 -12.86 -13.69
N SER A 131 -11.80 -13.64 -12.82
CA SER A 131 -12.40 -14.90 -13.24
C SER A 131 -13.49 -14.52 -14.23
N ILE A 132 -13.19 -14.62 -15.50
CA ILE A 132 -14.21 -14.57 -16.54
C ILE A 132 -14.98 -15.88 -16.35
N ALA A 133 -16.00 -15.83 -15.50
CA ALA A 133 -17.04 -16.83 -15.56
C ALA A 133 -17.51 -16.80 -17.01
N ALA A 134 -17.31 -17.91 -17.71
CA ALA A 134 -17.74 -18.07 -19.08
C ALA A 134 -19.27 -17.94 -19.14
N THR A 135 -19.74 -16.70 -19.18
CA THR A 135 -21.10 -16.40 -19.59
C THR A 135 -21.07 -16.52 -21.10
N SER A 136 -21.66 -17.58 -21.63
CA SER A 136 -21.93 -17.75 -23.04
C SER A 136 -22.67 -16.50 -23.51
N VAL A 137 -21.95 -15.60 -24.17
CA VAL A 137 -22.55 -14.46 -24.87
C VAL A 137 -23.17 -14.98 -26.16
N ASP A 138 -24.44 -15.21 -26.11
CA ASP A 138 -25.25 -15.35 -27.32
C ASP A 138 -25.30 -13.95 -27.98
N ALA A 139 -24.59 -13.83 -29.06
CA ALA A 139 -24.47 -12.57 -29.80
C ALA A 139 -25.74 -12.32 -30.59
N ARG A 140 -26.65 -11.54 -30.03
CA ARG A 140 -27.67 -10.80 -30.81
C ARG A 140 -27.67 -9.34 -30.40
N VAL A 141 -26.89 -8.55 -31.12
CA VAL A 141 -27.00 -7.09 -31.12
C VAL A 141 -28.25 -6.72 -31.90
N THR A 142 -29.30 -6.26 -31.19
CA THR A 142 -30.40 -5.49 -31.81
C THR A 142 -30.35 -4.09 -31.20
N PHE A 143 -30.01 -3.11 -32.03
CA PHE A 143 -30.22 -1.69 -31.76
C PHE A 143 -31.73 -1.41 -31.75
N GLY A 144 -32.25 -0.91 -30.66
CA GLY A 144 -33.64 -0.42 -30.53
C GLY A 144 -33.69 0.66 -29.46
N SER A 145 -34.09 1.81 -29.93
CA SER A 145 -34.21 3.09 -29.23
C SER A 145 -35.32 3.12 -28.17
N THR A 146 -35.06 3.98 -27.13
CA THR A 146 -36.03 4.77 -26.32
C THR A 146 -37.17 4.07 -25.59
N GLU A 147 -37.29 4.16 -24.29
CA GLU A 147 -38.15 5.06 -23.52
C GLU A 147 -38.19 4.68 -22.03
N THR A 148 -38.25 5.72 -21.23
CA THR A 148 -38.55 5.85 -19.81
C THR A 148 -39.68 4.96 -19.30
N SER A 149 -39.48 4.27 -18.19
CA SER A 149 -40.46 4.24 -17.09
C SER A 149 -39.91 3.52 -15.86
N GLY A 150 -40.05 4.15 -14.70
CA GLY A 150 -39.64 3.63 -13.42
C GLY A 150 -40.47 2.43 -12.98
N THR A 151 -39.85 1.53 -12.30
CA THR A 151 -40.52 0.63 -11.35
C THR A 151 -39.53 0.27 -10.26
N VAL A 152 -39.84 0.75 -9.08
CA VAL A 152 -39.28 0.31 -7.81
C VAL A 152 -39.61 -1.16 -7.65
N VAL A 153 -38.63 -2.02 -7.56
CA VAL A 153 -38.84 -3.38 -7.06
C VAL A 153 -38.04 -3.50 -5.76
N GLN A 154 -38.78 -3.41 -4.67
CA GLN A 154 -38.37 -4.01 -3.41
C GLN A 154 -38.24 -5.52 -3.63
N SER A 155 -37.12 -6.08 -3.21
CA SER A 155 -37.07 -7.49 -2.89
C SER A 155 -36.37 -7.64 -1.56
N ASP A 156 -37.18 -7.92 -0.58
CA ASP A 156 -36.89 -8.39 0.74
C ASP A 156 -36.06 -9.68 0.73
N SER A 157 -35.29 -9.76 1.80
CA SER A 157 -34.93 -10.97 2.53
C SER A 157 -34.03 -12.02 1.88
N ILE A 158 -33.01 -12.35 2.61
CA ILE A 158 -32.59 -13.66 3.21
C ILE A 158 -31.06 -13.56 3.40
N LEU A 159 -30.40 -13.77 4.51
CA LEU A 159 -30.52 -14.64 5.67
C LEU A 159 -29.62 -14.15 6.78
N SER A 160 -30.13 -14.12 7.94
CA SER A 160 -29.41 -14.04 9.21
C SER A 160 -28.44 -15.21 9.41
N ALA A 161 -27.18 -14.87 9.67
CA ALA A 161 -26.29 -15.73 10.44
C ALA A 161 -25.72 -14.89 11.58
N GLY A 162 -26.00 -15.32 12.81
CA GLY A 162 -25.81 -14.62 14.07
C GLY A 162 -24.44 -13.99 14.28
N GLY A 163 -24.48 -12.74 14.61
CA GLY A 163 -23.36 -11.95 15.09
C GLY A 163 -23.94 -10.84 15.96
N SER A 164 -23.40 -10.68 17.14
CA SER A 164 -23.74 -9.73 18.18
C SER A 164 -24.10 -8.35 17.62
N SER A 165 -25.32 -7.88 17.95
CA SER A 165 -25.90 -6.61 17.49
C SER A 165 -25.31 -5.39 18.24
N LYS A 166 -24.02 -5.14 18.11
CA LYS A 166 -23.42 -3.83 18.42
C LYS A 166 -23.28 -3.06 17.10
N GLU A 167 -23.75 -1.80 17.11
CA GLU A 167 -23.50 -0.90 15.97
C GLU A 167 -21.97 -0.80 15.71
N PRO A 168 -21.53 -0.78 14.43
CA PRO A 168 -20.13 -0.62 14.10
C PRO A 168 -19.59 0.71 14.64
N LEU A 169 -18.37 0.71 15.15
CA LEU A 169 -17.66 1.92 15.57
C LEU A 169 -17.42 2.81 14.36
N LYS A 170 -18.02 4.00 14.32
CA LYS A 170 -17.91 4.91 13.17
C LYS A 170 -16.73 5.85 13.29
N ILE A 171 -15.89 5.90 12.26
CA ILE A 171 -14.71 6.74 12.19
C ILE A 171 -14.74 7.58 10.92
N ASN A 172 -14.51 8.88 11.07
CA ASN A 172 -14.34 9.79 9.95
C ASN A 172 -12.84 10.07 9.73
N ALA A 173 -12.30 9.55 8.63
CA ALA A 173 -10.93 9.75 8.18
C ALA A 173 -10.85 10.60 6.89
N CYS A 174 -11.91 11.37 6.59
CA CYS A 174 -11.91 12.27 5.44
C CYS A 174 -10.80 13.31 5.57
N GLY A 175 -10.13 13.60 4.45
CA GLY A 175 -8.99 14.54 4.39
C GLY A 175 -7.65 13.94 4.82
N LEU A 176 -7.63 12.74 5.38
CA LEU A 176 -6.38 12.03 5.64
C LEU A 176 -5.90 11.33 4.35
N GLN A 177 -4.61 11.44 4.07
CA GLN A 177 -3.96 10.68 3.00
C GLN A 177 -3.35 9.39 3.57
N CYS A 178 -3.23 8.35 2.73
CA CYS A 178 -2.57 7.10 3.11
C CYS A 178 -1.15 7.39 3.68
N PRO A 179 -0.78 6.81 4.84
CA PRO A 179 -1.44 5.71 5.57
C PRO A 179 -2.47 6.16 6.63
N GLY A 180 -2.81 7.45 6.71
CA GLY A 180 -3.67 8.02 7.77
C GLY A 180 -4.96 7.23 8.04
N PRO A 181 -5.81 6.93 7.03
CA PRO A 181 -7.04 6.17 7.23
C PRO A 181 -6.79 4.76 7.81
N ILE A 182 -5.79 4.03 7.33
CA ILE A 182 -5.43 2.69 7.84
C ILE A 182 -4.91 2.74 9.28
N MET A 183 -4.19 3.79 9.66
CA MET A 183 -3.77 3.99 11.05
C MET A 183 -4.95 4.18 11.99
N GLN A 184 -6.01 4.88 11.54
CA GLN A 184 -7.24 5.02 12.32
C GLN A 184 -7.96 3.66 12.46
N VAL A 185 -8.01 2.85 11.38
CA VAL A 185 -8.53 1.47 11.45
C VAL A 185 -7.79 0.66 12.50
N LYS A 186 -6.45 0.63 12.45
CA LYS A 186 -5.64 -0.11 13.42
C LYS A 186 -5.93 0.32 14.85
N LYS A 187 -5.90 1.62 15.12
CA LYS A 187 -6.17 2.18 16.46
C LYS A 187 -7.55 1.76 16.97
N ALA A 188 -8.56 1.75 16.10
CA ALA A 188 -9.89 1.27 16.45
C ALA A 188 -9.88 -0.23 16.74
N MET A 189 -9.24 -1.02 15.88
CA MET A 189 -9.14 -2.47 16.05
C MET A 189 -8.42 -2.87 17.33
N ASP A 190 -7.47 -2.07 17.84
CA ASP A 190 -6.80 -2.34 19.11
C ASP A 190 -7.77 -2.24 20.31
N THR A 191 -8.88 -1.51 20.17
CA THR A 191 -9.89 -1.31 21.23
C THR A 191 -11.13 -2.21 21.09
N LEU A 192 -11.34 -2.83 19.93
CA LEU A 192 -12.49 -3.70 19.66
C LEU A 192 -12.24 -5.14 20.15
N GLU A 193 -13.32 -5.85 20.47
CA GLU A 193 -13.29 -7.29 20.72
C GLU A 193 -13.45 -8.08 19.40
N PRO A 194 -12.99 -9.35 19.34
CA PRO A 194 -13.21 -10.19 18.18
C PRO A 194 -14.70 -10.29 17.79
N GLY A 195 -14.98 -10.08 16.50
CA GLY A 195 -16.35 -10.03 15.97
C GLY A 195 -17.01 -8.66 16.00
N GLU A 196 -16.43 -7.66 16.66
CA GLU A 196 -16.91 -6.28 16.58
C GLU A 196 -16.46 -5.63 15.27
N GLN A 197 -17.22 -4.62 14.81
CA GLN A 197 -17.01 -3.99 13.52
C GLN A 197 -16.66 -2.51 13.65
N VAL A 198 -15.84 -2.02 12.71
CA VAL A 198 -15.59 -0.60 12.50
C VAL A 198 -16.04 -0.21 11.09
N GLU A 199 -16.76 0.90 10.99
CA GLU A 199 -17.09 1.59 9.76
C GLU A 199 -16.22 2.83 9.63
N ILE A 200 -15.43 2.93 8.57
CA ILE A 200 -14.56 4.07 8.36
C ILE A 200 -14.84 4.71 7.01
N VAL A 201 -14.92 6.04 7.00
CA VAL A 201 -15.13 6.84 5.80
C VAL A 201 -13.86 7.65 5.52
N ALA A 202 -13.35 7.57 4.30
CA ALA A 202 -12.19 8.30 3.83
C ALA A 202 -12.43 8.92 2.45
N THR A 203 -11.64 9.92 2.09
CA THR A 203 -11.65 10.56 0.76
C THR A 203 -10.46 10.15 -0.11
N ASP A 204 -9.58 9.30 0.38
CA ASP A 204 -8.45 8.74 -0.37
C ASP A 204 -8.92 7.58 -1.26
N ALA A 205 -8.77 7.73 -2.58
CA ALA A 205 -9.16 6.71 -3.56
C ALA A 205 -8.40 5.37 -3.42
N GLY A 206 -7.24 5.37 -2.77
CA GLY A 206 -6.46 4.15 -2.47
C GLY A 206 -6.96 3.39 -1.25
N PHE A 207 -7.74 4.04 -0.38
CA PHE A 207 -8.08 3.53 0.94
C PHE A 207 -8.81 2.18 0.92
N ALA A 208 -9.79 1.99 0.05
CA ALA A 208 -10.56 0.74 0.00
C ALA A 208 -9.68 -0.47 -0.34
N ARG A 209 -8.73 -0.29 -1.27
CA ARG A 209 -7.77 -1.33 -1.65
C ARG A 209 -6.74 -1.58 -0.54
N ASP A 210 -6.24 -0.52 0.08
CA ASP A 210 -5.28 -0.61 1.17
C ASP A 210 -5.91 -1.30 2.39
N ALA A 211 -7.20 -1.03 2.68
CA ALA A 211 -7.95 -1.67 3.74
C ALA A 211 -8.16 -3.17 3.48
N SER A 212 -8.45 -3.57 2.23
CA SER A 212 -8.54 -4.99 1.86
C SER A 212 -7.22 -5.72 2.08
N ALA A 213 -6.11 -5.18 1.55
CA ALA A 213 -4.79 -5.76 1.73
C ALA A 213 -4.36 -5.83 3.20
N TRP A 214 -4.75 -4.83 4.00
CA TRP A 214 -4.51 -4.82 5.43
C TRP A 214 -5.30 -5.92 6.14
N CYS A 215 -6.57 -6.13 5.81
CA CYS A 215 -7.38 -7.20 6.36
C CYS A 215 -6.76 -8.58 6.08
N ASP A 216 -6.32 -8.81 4.84
CA ASP A 216 -5.67 -10.07 4.43
C ASP A 216 -4.38 -10.34 5.23
N THR A 217 -3.63 -9.29 5.55
CA THR A 217 -2.35 -9.40 6.28
C THR A 217 -2.56 -9.59 7.78
N THR A 218 -3.62 -9.01 8.35
CA THR A 218 -3.85 -8.96 9.81
C THR A 218 -4.87 -9.96 10.32
N GLY A 219 -5.47 -10.75 9.41
CA GLY A 219 -6.49 -11.74 9.78
C GLY A 219 -7.85 -11.12 10.18
N ASN A 220 -8.08 -9.86 9.85
CA ASN A 220 -9.37 -9.21 9.97
C ASN A 220 -10.23 -9.49 8.73
N ARG A 221 -11.54 -9.31 8.85
CA ARG A 221 -12.46 -9.57 7.74
C ARG A 221 -13.02 -8.26 7.17
N LEU A 222 -12.82 -8.04 5.88
CA LEU A 222 -13.52 -6.99 5.14
C LEU A 222 -14.99 -7.41 4.95
N VAL A 223 -15.91 -6.69 5.59
CA VAL A 223 -17.35 -6.98 5.54
C VAL A 223 -17.99 -6.33 4.32
N GLY A 224 -17.60 -5.10 4.02
CA GLY A 224 -18.12 -4.37 2.88
C GLY A 224 -17.29 -3.14 2.55
N SER A 225 -17.42 -2.70 1.30
CA SER A 225 -16.81 -1.48 0.78
C SER A 225 -17.80 -0.79 -0.16
N HIS A 226 -17.98 0.51 0.01
CA HIS A 226 -18.89 1.32 -0.80
C HIS A 226 -18.23 2.65 -1.15
N GLU A 227 -18.48 3.11 -2.38
CA GLU A 227 -18.06 4.44 -2.85
C GLU A 227 -19.29 5.29 -3.17
N ASP A 228 -19.35 6.49 -2.61
CA ASP A 228 -20.33 7.52 -2.95
C ASP A 228 -19.65 8.89 -3.05
N LYS A 229 -19.72 9.51 -4.24
CA LYS A 229 -19.24 10.87 -4.51
C LYS A 229 -17.81 11.14 -4.01
N GLY A 230 -16.89 10.19 -4.25
CA GLY A 230 -15.51 10.32 -3.83
C GLY A 230 -15.26 10.09 -2.33
N ARG A 231 -16.26 9.53 -1.63
CA ARG A 231 -16.12 9.00 -0.27
C ARG A 231 -16.12 7.49 -0.31
N TYR A 232 -15.14 6.92 0.30
CA TYR A 232 -14.94 5.47 0.40
C TYR A 232 -15.28 5.03 1.81
N THR A 233 -16.37 4.29 1.94
CA THR A 233 -16.80 3.70 3.22
C THR A 233 -16.38 2.24 3.24
N VAL A 234 -15.68 1.83 4.28
CA VAL A 234 -15.22 0.45 4.47
C VAL A 234 -15.68 -0.04 5.83
N VAL A 235 -16.23 -1.26 5.89
CA VAL A 235 -16.62 -1.94 7.11
C VAL A 235 -15.71 -3.14 7.33
N ILE A 236 -15.04 -3.17 8.46
CA ILE A 236 -14.08 -4.22 8.84
C ILE A 236 -14.51 -4.83 10.16
N GLU A 237 -14.50 -6.15 10.24
CA GLU A 237 -14.75 -6.93 11.44
C GLU A 237 -13.44 -7.46 12.02
N LYS A 238 -13.28 -7.33 13.32
CA LYS A 238 -12.09 -7.85 14.01
C LYS A 238 -12.06 -9.36 13.98
N GLY A 239 -11.01 -9.91 13.42
CA GLY A 239 -10.75 -11.34 13.39
C GLY A 239 -10.32 -11.89 14.75
N ASN A 240 -10.46 -13.20 14.93
CA ASN A 240 -9.89 -13.90 16.09
C ASN A 240 -8.36 -14.03 15.91
N SER A 241 -7.60 -13.53 16.86
CA SER A 241 -6.12 -13.49 16.84
C SER A 241 -5.42 -14.88 16.85
N ASN A 242 -6.17 -15.97 16.65
CA ASN A 242 -5.65 -17.35 16.69
C ASN A 242 -5.40 -17.99 15.31
N MET A 243 -5.52 -17.25 14.20
CA MET A 243 -5.09 -17.77 12.89
C MET A 243 -3.68 -17.26 12.56
N VAL A 244 -2.69 -17.94 13.10
CA VAL A 244 -1.34 -17.95 12.54
C VAL A 244 -1.43 -18.58 11.15
N CYS A 245 -1.05 -17.87 10.09
CA CYS A 245 -0.90 -18.42 8.76
C CYS A 245 -0.03 -19.70 8.84
N PRO A 246 -0.48 -20.84 8.30
CA PRO A 246 0.38 -22.00 8.21
C PRO A 246 1.54 -21.70 7.25
N SER A 247 2.73 -21.53 7.80
CA SER A 247 3.96 -21.53 7.03
C SER A 247 4.02 -22.84 6.24
N SER A 248 4.11 -22.74 4.92
CA SER A 248 4.36 -23.86 4.03
C SER A 248 5.77 -24.44 4.28
N THR A 249 5.89 -25.30 5.26
CA THR A 249 7.03 -26.19 5.39
C THR A 249 6.85 -27.35 4.41
N GLY A 250 7.34 -27.16 3.20
CA GLY A 250 7.55 -28.27 2.27
C GLY A 250 8.68 -29.15 2.77
N THR A 251 8.32 -30.25 3.40
CA THR A 251 9.24 -31.34 3.75
C THR A 251 9.67 -32.03 2.47
N VAL A 252 10.90 -31.81 2.05
CA VAL A 252 11.55 -32.63 1.01
C VAL A 252 12.00 -33.93 1.66
N ALA A 253 11.29 -35.00 1.39
CA ALA A 253 11.69 -36.36 1.79
C ALA A 253 12.95 -36.76 1.00
N ALA A 254 14.07 -36.91 1.72
CA ALA A 254 15.28 -37.50 1.19
C ALA A 254 15.09 -39.03 1.09
N GLY A 255 14.86 -39.53 -0.12
CA GLY A 255 14.91 -40.96 -0.45
C GLY A 255 16.35 -41.44 -0.43
N ARG A 256 16.71 -42.22 0.60
CA ARG A 256 17.90 -43.08 0.55
C ARG A 256 17.58 -44.30 -0.29
N GLY A 257 18.18 -44.45 -1.43
CA GLY A 257 18.30 -45.70 -2.15
C GLY A 257 19.67 -46.35 -1.84
N LYS A 258 19.64 -47.53 -1.21
CA LYS A 258 20.78 -48.46 -1.13
C LYS A 258 20.80 -49.29 -2.43
N THR A 259 21.89 -49.43 -3.03
CA THR A 259 22.69 -50.62 -3.39
C THR A 259 23.90 -50.18 -4.19
#